data_c655fc4646d01515966622dd27539692
#
_entry.id   c655fc4646d01515966622dd27539692
#
_cell.length_a   1.000
_cell.length_b   1.000
_cell.length_c   1.000
_cell.angle_alpha   90.00
_cell.angle_beta   90.00
_cell.angle_gamma   90.00
#
_symmetry.space_group_name_H-M   'P 1'
#
loop_
_entity.id
_entity.type
_entity.pdbx_description
1 polymer ?
#
loop_
_entity_poly.entity_id
_entity_poly.type
_entity_poly.pdbx_seq_one_letter_code
_entity_poly.pdbx_strand_id
1 'polypeptide(L)'
;MKTANRLGFERFVVVQPSAYGRDNSCLVDAMKELGVSKCRAIVDVDDDVSDTELEKLNALGARGVRINVSPIHPYEDGLADRLLKRIGRMEARCAEIGWQLDFLLPGWLTEHLLQRMSKLKVNFTLAHMGMLLAKDGPNQPGLNRLIDLLVNGNGHCWIKLTAVYRMSKVPGYTDAEPIVHRLMDAALNRLIWGSDDPHASFADQVGSVELFNLLGEWAPDEASRKAILLDNPVKLYGF
;
A
#
# COMPACT_ATOMS: atom_id res chain seq x y z
N MET A 1 -16.42 6.61 -6.15
CA MET A 1 -17.53 5.65 -6.48
C MET A 1 -17.71 5.33 -7.96
N LYS A 2 -17.57 6.27 -8.92
CA LYS A 2 -17.76 5.96 -10.36
C LYS A 2 -16.84 4.83 -10.85
N THR A 3 -15.54 4.91 -10.56
CA THR A 3 -14.54 3.87 -10.92
C THR A 3 -14.85 2.52 -10.30
N ALA A 4 -15.17 2.49 -9.01
CA ALA A 4 -15.48 1.27 -8.30
C ALA A 4 -16.71 0.55 -8.87
N ASN A 5 -17.78 1.29 -9.15
CA ASN A 5 -18.98 0.75 -9.77
C ASN A 5 -18.68 0.20 -11.18
N ARG A 6 -17.83 0.89 -11.96
CA ARG A 6 -17.42 0.45 -13.29
C ARG A 6 -16.62 -0.85 -13.27
N LEU A 7 -15.79 -1.04 -12.24
CA LEU A 7 -14.96 -2.24 -12.04
C LEU A 7 -15.67 -3.35 -11.25
N GLY A 8 -16.89 -3.11 -10.75
CA GLY A 8 -17.67 -4.09 -10.01
C GLY A 8 -17.19 -4.36 -8.59
N PHE A 9 -16.45 -3.43 -7.97
CA PHE A 9 -16.02 -3.57 -6.58
C PHE A 9 -17.14 -3.23 -5.59
N GLU A 10 -17.31 -4.07 -4.59
CA GLU A 10 -18.30 -3.91 -3.53
C GLU A 10 -17.69 -3.43 -2.21
N ARG A 11 -16.38 -3.62 -2.02
CA ARG A 11 -15.64 -3.24 -0.81
C ARG A 11 -14.44 -2.39 -1.16
N PHE A 12 -14.10 -1.47 -0.27
CA PHE A 12 -13.09 -0.44 -0.53
C PHE A 12 -12.15 -0.29 0.65
N VAL A 13 -10.89 -0.04 0.34
CA VAL A 13 -9.93 0.49 1.31
C VAL A 13 -9.54 1.89 0.84
N VAL A 14 -10.05 2.91 1.53
CA VAL A 14 -9.67 4.29 1.28
C VAL A 14 -8.39 4.62 2.03
N VAL A 15 -7.47 5.29 1.36
CA VAL A 15 -6.14 5.59 1.91
C VAL A 15 -5.95 7.09 1.91
N GLN A 16 -5.53 7.64 3.05
CA GLN A 16 -5.28 9.08 3.19
C GLN A 16 -4.30 9.57 2.12
N PRO A 17 -4.72 10.49 1.24
CA PRO A 17 -3.83 10.99 0.19
C PRO A 17 -2.83 12.00 0.73
N SER A 18 -1.63 12.03 0.14
CA SER A 18 -0.55 12.93 0.55
C SER A 18 -0.94 14.42 0.51
N ALA A 19 -1.85 14.79 -0.42
CA ALA A 19 -2.28 16.17 -0.60
C ALA A 19 -3.04 16.75 0.60
N TYR A 20 -3.69 15.89 1.40
CA TYR A 20 -4.41 16.33 2.60
C TYR A 20 -3.61 16.19 3.89
N GLY A 21 -2.37 15.69 3.81
CA GLY A 21 -1.55 15.47 4.99
C GLY A 21 -2.29 14.64 6.03
N ARG A 22 -2.42 15.16 7.26
CA ARG A 22 -3.11 14.53 8.38
C ARG A 22 -4.56 14.97 8.57
N ASP A 23 -5.10 15.77 7.66
CA ASP A 23 -6.53 16.08 7.65
C ASP A 23 -7.33 14.92 7.05
N ASN A 24 -7.84 14.05 7.92
CA ASN A 24 -8.63 12.88 7.52
C ASN A 24 -10.12 13.20 7.27
N SER A 25 -10.57 14.45 7.28
CA SER A 25 -12.00 14.80 7.22
C SER A 25 -12.69 14.23 5.99
N CYS A 26 -12.11 14.37 4.80
CA CYS A 26 -12.65 13.80 3.56
C CYS A 26 -12.75 12.26 3.61
N LEU A 27 -11.73 11.61 4.18
CA LEU A 27 -11.68 10.16 4.33
C LEU A 27 -12.71 9.68 5.37
N VAL A 28 -12.89 10.41 6.46
CA VAL A 28 -13.92 10.14 7.50
C VAL A 28 -15.32 10.25 6.91
N ASP A 29 -15.58 11.25 6.07
CA ASP A 29 -16.88 11.40 5.40
C ASP A 29 -17.15 10.26 4.43
N ALA A 30 -16.14 9.82 3.66
CA ALA A 30 -16.26 8.64 2.82
C ALA A 30 -16.55 7.36 3.62
N MET A 31 -15.89 7.15 4.77
CA MET A 31 -16.17 6.02 5.65
C MET A 31 -17.60 6.03 6.19
N LYS A 32 -18.11 7.20 6.58
CA LYS A 32 -19.50 7.34 7.07
C LYS A 32 -20.51 7.04 5.97
N GLU A 33 -20.27 7.55 4.75
CA GLU A 33 -21.15 7.33 3.60
C GLU A 33 -21.20 5.86 3.18
N LEU A 34 -20.04 5.19 3.09
CA LEU A 34 -19.93 3.80 2.64
C LEU A 34 -20.31 2.78 3.72
N GLY A 35 -20.07 3.11 4.96
CA GLY A 35 -20.31 2.24 6.12
C GLY A 35 -19.23 1.16 6.31
N VAL A 36 -19.08 0.71 7.55
CA VAL A 36 -18.04 -0.24 7.97
C VAL A 36 -18.14 -1.63 7.31
N SER A 37 -19.32 -2.02 6.83
CA SER A 37 -19.50 -3.29 6.10
C SER A 37 -18.83 -3.29 4.72
N LYS A 38 -18.64 -2.11 4.12
CA LYS A 38 -18.09 -1.96 2.77
C LYS A 38 -16.75 -1.22 2.73
N CYS A 39 -16.42 -0.46 3.77
CA CYS A 39 -15.25 0.42 3.77
C CYS A 39 -14.30 0.13 4.92
N ARG A 40 -13.01 0.13 4.61
CA ARG A 40 -11.90 0.26 5.56
C ARG A 40 -11.07 1.47 5.19
N ALA A 41 -10.27 1.95 6.12
CA ALA A 41 -9.41 3.09 5.87
C ALA A 41 -7.99 2.95 6.43
N ILE A 42 -7.07 3.60 5.76
CA ILE A 42 -5.72 3.89 6.26
C ILE A 42 -5.63 5.39 6.46
N VAL A 43 -5.50 5.81 7.69
CA VAL A 43 -5.45 7.22 8.10
C VAL A 43 -4.00 7.71 8.26
N ASP A 44 -3.78 9.01 8.26
CA ASP A 44 -2.52 9.60 8.73
C ASP A 44 -2.84 10.43 9.99
N VAL A 45 -2.10 10.19 11.07
CA VAL A 45 -2.36 10.80 12.37
C VAL A 45 -1.08 11.37 12.97
N ASP A 46 -1.24 12.29 13.92
CA ASP A 46 -0.11 12.82 14.67
C ASP A 46 0.53 11.77 15.58
N ASP A 47 1.79 11.99 15.94
CA ASP A 47 2.55 11.06 16.76
C ASP A 47 2.00 10.97 18.21
N ASP A 48 1.25 11.97 18.63
CA ASP A 48 0.60 12.12 19.93
C ASP A 48 -0.93 11.96 19.87
N VAL A 49 -1.46 11.34 18.79
CA VAL A 49 -2.89 11.07 18.63
C VAL A 49 -3.47 10.40 19.88
N SER A 50 -4.61 10.89 20.35
CA SER A 50 -5.27 10.35 21.56
C SER A 50 -5.92 8.98 21.30
N ASP A 51 -6.06 8.18 22.37
CA ASP A 51 -6.78 6.91 22.33
C ASP A 51 -8.22 7.10 21.88
N THR A 52 -8.90 8.13 22.41
CA THR A 52 -10.26 8.48 22.03
C THR A 52 -10.42 8.74 20.53
N GLU A 53 -9.45 9.39 19.90
CA GLU A 53 -9.48 9.62 18.44
C GLU A 53 -9.24 8.33 17.66
N LEU A 54 -8.31 7.50 18.08
CA LEU A 54 -8.07 6.19 17.47
C LEU A 54 -9.31 5.28 17.60
N GLU A 55 -9.98 5.27 18.75
CA GLU A 55 -11.22 4.51 18.96
C GLU A 55 -12.34 4.97 18.03
N LYS A 56 -12.54 6.28 17.86
CA LYS A 56 -13.50 6.85 16.91
C LYS A 56 -13.21 6.42 15.48
N LEU A 57 -11.96 6.55 15.04
CA LEU A 57 -11.55 6.14 13.71
C LEU A 57 -11.71 4.63 13.51
N ASN A 58 -11.38 3.82 14.53
CA ASN A 58 -11.55 2.38 14.50
C ASN A 58 -13.03 1.97 14.33
N ALA A 59 -13.93 2.62 15.06
CA ALA A 59 -15.38 2.39 14.96
C ALA A 59 -15.92 2.70 13.56
N LEU A 60 -15.35 3.68 12.86
CA LEU A 60 -15.69 4.03 11.48
C LEU A 60 -15.09 3.07 10.44
N GLY A 61 -14.12 2.24 10.80
CA GLY A 61 -13.49 1.27 9.88
C GLY A 61 -12.03 1.52 9.56
N ALA A 62 -11.36 2.45 10.23
CA ALA A 62 -9.91 2.59 10.09
C ALA A 62 -9.20 1.32 10.59
N ARG A 63 -8.14 0.89 9.87
CA ARG A 63 -7.38 -0.33 10.15
C ARG A 63 -5.87 -0.14 10.02
N GLY A 64 -5.41 1.09 9.91
CA GLY A 64 -3.97 1.34 9.86
C GLY A 64 -3.59 2.80 9.78
N VAL A 65 -2.30 3.04 10.03
CA VAL A 65 -1.67 4.36 9.97
C VAL A 65 -0.70 4.43 8.79
N ARG A 66 -0.79 5.51 8.04
CA ARG A 66 0.10 5.80 6.92
C ARG A 66 1.40 6.45 7.39
N ILE A 67 2.51 5.89 6.92
CA ILE A 67 3.84 6.51 6.99
C ILE A 67 4.16 7.01 5.58
N ASN A 68 4.06 8.33 5.40
CA ASN A 68 4.06 8.94 4.07
C ASN A 68 5.28 9.83 3.86
N VAL A 69 6.07 9.51 2.85
CA VAL A 69 7.06 10.39 2.24
C VAL A 69 6.80 10.39 0.74
N SER A 70 6.76 11.57 0.12
CA SER A 70 6.49 11.68 -1.32
C SER A 70 7.33 10.67 -2.12
N PRO A 71 6.75 9.90 -3.05
CA PRO A 71 7.49 8.94 -3.87
C PRO A 71 8.62 9.54 -4.71
N ILE A 72 8.56 10.85 -4.95
CA ILE A 72 9.57 11.61 -5.70
C ILE A 72 10.51 12.41 -4.78
N HIS A 73 10.44 12.20 -3.46
CA HIS A 73 11.32 12.89 -2.52
C HIS A 73 12.79 12.52 -2.83
N PRO A 74 13.66 13.52 -3.07
CA PRO A 74 15.06 13.26 -3.33
C PRO A 74 15.74 12.61 -2.11
N TYR A 75 16.90 12.01 -2.32
CA TYR A 75 17.70 11.53 -1.19
C TYR A 75 17.95 12.65 -0.19
N GLU A 76 17.71 12.36 1.08
CA GLU A 76 17.93 13.27 2.20
C GLU A 76 18.60 12.52 3.34
N ASP A 77 19.79 12.97 3.71
CA ASP A 77 20.53 12.36 4.81
C ASP A 77 19.79 12.52 6.15
N GLY A 78 19.80 11.48 6.97
CA GLY A 78 19.10 11.43 8.25
C GLY A 78 17.57 11.34 8.18
N LEU A 79 16.92 11.35 7.01
CA LEU A 79 15.47 11.18 6.91
C LEU A 79 15.02 9.81 7.42
N ALA A 80 15.75 8.74 7.07
CA ALA A 80 15.46 7.41 7.57
C ALA A 80 15.47 7.35 9.10
N ASP A 81 16.47 7.94 9.75
CA ASP A 81 16.58 7.97 11.22
C ASP A 81 15.43 8.73 11.89
N ARG A 82 15.00 9.85 11.30
CA ARG A 82 13.82 10.59 11.78
C ARG A 82 12.56 9.74 11.70
N LEU A 83 12.39 8.99 10.60
CA LEU A 83 11.25 8.11 10.42
C LEU A 83 11.25 6.90 11.36
N LEU A 84 12.42 6.39 11.76
CA LEU A 84 12.51 5.26 12.70
C LEU A 84 11.77 5.55 14.00
N LYS A 85 11.84 6.79 14.52
CA LYS A 85 11.14 7.20 15.74
C LYS A 85 9.63 7.18 15.55
N ARG A 86 9.12 7.70 14.41
CA ARG A 86 7.70 7.68 14.07
C ARG A 86 7.21 6.26 13.86
N ILE A 87 7.95 5.44 13.11
CA ILE A 87 7.61 4.04 12.86
C ILE A 87 7.48 3.28 14.19
N GLY A 88 8.43 3.46 15.14
CA GLY A 88 8.36 2.78 16.42
C GLY A 88 7.15 3.20 17.27
N ARG A 89 6.81 4.49 17.29
CA ARG A 89 5.61 4.98 17.98
C ARG A 89 4.32 4.44 17.36
N MET A 90 4.19 4.55 16.05
CA MET A 90 2.99 4.08 15.35
C MET A 90 2.86 2.57 15.36
N GLU A 91 3.96 1.81 15.33
CA GLU A 91 3.94 0.36 15.53
C GLU A 91 3.32 -0.01 16.89
N ALA A 92 3.75 0.64 17.97
CA ALA A 92 3.20 0.39 19.30
C ALA A 92 1.69 0.68 19.34
N ARG A 93 1.27 1.83 18.83
CA ARG A 93 -0.14 2.22 18.76
C ARG A 93 -0.99 1.26 17.91
N CYS A 94 -0.48 0.86 16.76
CA CYS A 94 -1.14 -0.11 15.88
C CYS A 94 -1.27 -1.49 16.55
N ALA A 95 -0.24 -1.93 17.29
CA ALA A 95 -0.28 -3.21 17.99
C ALA A 95 -1.37 -3.27 19.07
N GLU A 96 -1.59 -2.15 19.80
CA GLU A 96 -2.60 -2.05 20.86
C GLU A 96 -4.03 -2.25 20.34
N ILE A 97 -4.33 -1.78 19.12
CA ILE A 97 -5.69 -1.75 18.56
C ILE A 97 -5.87 -2.69 17.35
N GLY A 98 -4.87 -3.53 17.04
CA GLY A 98 -4.92 -4.48 15.93
C GLY A 98 -4.87 -3.84 14.55
N TRP A 99 -4.24 -2.67 14.43
CA TRP A 99 -4.04 -1.97 13.16
C TRP A 99 -2.72 -2.35 12.51
N GLN A 100 -2.53 -1.89 11.28
CA GLN A 100 -1.32 -2.08 10.48
C GLN A 100 -0.64 -0.75 10.15
N LEU A 101 0.59 -0.81 9.62
CA LEU A 101 1.25 0.34 9.01
C LEU A 101 1.11 0.28 7.49
N ASP A 102 1.02 1.45 6.85
CA ASP A 102 1.00 1.60 5.40
C ASP A 102 2.13 2.54 4.97
N PHE A 103 3.08 2.04 4.20
CA PHE A 103 4.22 2.83 3.76
C PHE A 103 4.05 3.31 2.32
N LEU A 104 4.07 4.62 2.13
CA LEU A 104 4.34 5.25 0.83
C LEU A 104 5.68 5.97 0.93
N LEU A 105 6.69 5.46 0.26
CA LEU A 105 8.07 5.94 0.36
C LEU A 105 8.71 5.99 -1.03
N PRO A 106 9.70 6.86 -1.29
CA PRO A 106 10.55 6.72 -2.46
C PRO A 106 11.39 5.44 -2.37
N GLY A 107 11.75 4.85 -3.51
CA GLY A 107 12.43 3.55 -3.57
C GLY A 107 13.70 3.47 -2.72
N TRP A 108 14.55 4.52 -2.78
CA TRP A 108 15.78 4.59 -1.98
C TRP A 108 15.51 4.50 -0.47
N LEU A 109 14.42 5.12 0.01
CA LEU A 109 14.07 5.10 1.43
C LEU A 109 13.43 3.76 1.84
N THR A 110 12.65 3.16 0.94
CA THR A 110 12.16 1.78 1.12
C THR A 110 13.34 0.85 1.36
N GLU A 111 14.34 0.88 0.51
CA GLU A 111 15.53 0.03 0.66
C GLU A 111 16.27 0.23 1.97
N HIS A 112 16.43 1.49 2.42
CA HIS A 112 17.06 1.80 3.71
C HIS A 112 16.27 1.27 4.91
N LEU A 113 14.94 1.21 4.81
CA LEU A 113 14.07 0.82 5.91
C LEU A 113 13.74 -0.68 5.94
N LEU A 114 14.07 -1.48 4.90
CA LEU A 114 13.74 -2.91 4.86
C LEU A 114 14.23 -3.68 6.10
N GLN A 115 15.45 -3.39 6.59
CA GLN A 115 15.98 -4.00 7.80
C GLN A 115 15.15 -3.68 9.06
N ARG A 116 14.60 -2.47 9.15
CA ARG A 116 13.69 -2.11 10.26
C ARG A 116 12.33 -2.76 10.07
N MET A 117 11.83 -2.78 8.85
CA MET A 117 10.55 -3.39 8.51
C MET A 117 10.51 -4.89 8.81
N SER A 118 11.64 -5.60 8.64
CA SER A 118 11.73 -7.03 8.99
C SER A 118 11.54 -7.34 10.47
N LYS A 119 11.62 -6.32 11.33
CA LYS A 119 11.45 -6.43 12.79
C LYS A 119 10.08 -5.94 13.28
N LEU A 120 9.23 -5.46 12.39
CA LEU A 120 7.87 -5.02 12.74
C LEU A 120 7.04 -6.18 13.26
N LYS A 121 6.25 -5.91 14.29
CA LYS A 121 5.36 -6.88 14.96
C LYS A 121 3.90 -6.75 14.53
N VAL A 122 3.60 -5.78 13.68
CA VAL A 122 2.28 -5.55 13.09
C VAL A 122 2.35 -5.76 11.59
N ASN A 123 1.23 -6.10 10.97
CA ASN A 123 1.18 -6.13 9.52
C ASN A 123 1.53 -4.76 8.94
N PHE A 124 2.14 -4.76 7.77
CA PHE A 124 2.42 -3.53 7.05
C PHE A 124 2.33 -3.73 5.54
N THR A 125 1.95 -2.67 4.85
CA THR A 125 1.88 -2.66 3.39
C THR A 125 2.92 -1.72 2.80
N LEU A 126 3.52 -2.11 1.68
CA LEU A 126 4.33 -1.24 0.83
C LEU A 126 3.49 -0.83 -0.39
N ALA A 127 3.17 0.46 -0.50
CA ALA A 127 2.49 1.00 -1.65
C ALA A 127 3.36 0.93 -2.91
N HIS A 128 2.74 0.73 -4.06
CA HIS A 128 3.38 0.82 -5.37
C HIS A 128 4.64 -0.04 -5.48
N MET A 129 4.55 -1.30 -5.01
CA MET A 129 5.66 -2.27 -5.03
C MET A 129 6.97 -1.71 -4.43
N GLY A 130 6.83 -0.87 -3.37
CA GLY A 130 7.95 -0.22 -2.70
C GLY A 130 8.64 0.87 -3.50
N MET A 131 8.05 1.34 -4.61
CA MET A 131 8.66 2.33 -5.54
C MET A 131 10.02 1.87 -6.11
N LEU A 132 10.22 0.57 -6.27
CA LEU A 132 11.40 -0.01 -6.92
C LEU A 132 11.24 0.11 -8.44
N LEU A 133 12.02 0.99 -9.08
CA LEU A 133 11.79 1.39 -10.47
C LEU A 133 12.01 0.22 -11.44
N ALA A 134 11.11 0.09 -12.42
CA ALA A 134 11.15 -0.99 -13.41
C ALA A 134 12.42 -0.94 -14.30
N LYS A 135 12.92 0.27 -14.60
CA LYS A 135 14.16 0.47 -15.37
C LYS A 135 15.40 -0.20 -14.77
N ASP A 136 15.40 -0.44 -13.45
CA ASP A 136 16.52 -1.07 -12.74
C ASP A 136 16.45 -2.61 -12.81
N GLY A 137 15.41 -3.12 -13.45
CA GLY A 137 15.20 -4.51 -13.79
C GLY A 137 14.76 -5.40 -12.61
N PRO A 138 14.38 -6.65 -12.93
CA PRO A 138 13.85 -7.57 -11.93
C PRO A 138 14.92 -8.12 -10.96
N ASN A 139 16.20 -7.95 -11.26
CA ASN A 139 17.30 -8.44 -10.40
C ASN A 139 17.92 -7.34 -9.53
N GLN A 140 17.30 -6.16 -9.47
CA GLN A 140 17.80 -5.06 -8.65
C GLN A 140 17.92 -5.46 -7.15
N PRO A 141 18.96 -4.98 -6.45
CA PRO A 141 19.21 -5.37 -5.05
C PRO A 141 18.05 -5.10 -4.10
N GLY A 142 17.33 -3.99 -4.29
CA GLY A 142 16.16 -3.63 -3.49
C GLY A 142 15.05 -4.67 -3.59
N LEU A 143 14.73 -5.13 -4.81
CA LEU A 143 13.72 -6.15 -5.03
C LEU A 143 14.13 -7.50 -4.44
N ASN A 144 15.40 -7.88 -4.58
CA ASN A 144 15.91 -9.13 -4.00
C ASN A 144 15.74 -9.14 -2.48
N ARG A 145 16.08 -8.03 -1.80
CA ARG A 145 15.88 -7.88 -0.35
C ARG A 145 14.39 -7.86 0.04
N LEU A 146 13.55 -7.25 -0.78
CA LEU A 146 12.10 -7.24 -0.55
C LEU A 146 11.50 -8.65 -0.68
N ILE A 147 11.92 -9.41 -1.67
CA ILE A 147 11.50 -10.81 -1.85
C ILE A 147 12.00 -11.67 -0.67
N ASP A 148 13.23 -11.49 -0.23
CA ASP A 148 13.74 -12.19 0.95
C ASP A 148 12.90 -11.87 2.19
N LEU A 149 12.53 -10.61 2.39
CA LEU A 149 11.62 -10.20 3.47
C LEU A 149 10.23 -10.85 3.37
N LEU A 150 9.68 -10.99 2.16
CA LEU A 150 8.40 -11.65 1.94
C LEU A 150 8.43 -13.15 2.25
N VAL A 151 9.50 -13.84 1.86
CA VAL A 151 9.64 -15.29 1.95
C VAL A 151 10.17 -15.73 3.33
N ASN A 152 11.25 -15.08 3.79
CA ASN A 152 12.00 -15.46 4.98
C ASN A 152 11.74 -14.57 6.20
N GLY A 153 10.93 -13.51 6.04
CA GLY A 153 10.59 -12.60 7.12
C GLY A 153 9.54 -13.14 8.07
N ASN A 154 9.08 -12.28 8.97
CA ASN A 154 8.10 -12.62 10.01
C ASN A 154 6.64 -12.75 9.52
N GLY A 155 6.39 -12.66 8.21
CA GLY A 155 5.06 -12.79 7.61
C GLY A 155 4.17 -11.54 7.70
N HIS A 156 4.69 -10.41 8.16
CA HIS A 156 3.92 -9.15 8.30
C HIS A 156 3.93 -8.25 7.06
N CYS A 157 4.85 -8.49 6.12
CA CYS A 157 4.99 -7.69 4.90
C CYS A 157 3.91 -8.01 3.87
N TRP A 158 3.27 -6.97 3.31
CA TRP A 158 2.31 -7.04 2.21
C TRP A 158 2.65 -6.03 1.13
N ILE A 159 2.42 -6.37 -0.12
CA ILE A 159 2.73 -5.50 -1.26
C ILE A 159 1.45 -5.10 -1.99
N LYS A 160 1.32 -3.81 -2.28
CA LYS A 160 0.25 -3.30 -3.14
C LYS A 160 0.74 -3.26 -4.59
N LEU A 161 0.13 -4.06 -5.45
CA LEU A 161 0.26 -3.99 -6.91
C LEU A 161 -0.56 -2.79 -7.40
N THR A 162 0.00 -1.60 -7.27
CA THR A 162 -0.68 -0.34 -7.55
C THR A 162 0.25 0.62 -8.27
N ALA A 163 -0.31 1.57 -9.01
CA ALA A 163 0.40 2.72 -9.58
C ALA A 163 1.69 2.36 -10.36
N VAL A 164 1.64 1.32 -11.19
CA VAL A 164 2.77 0.89 -12.03
C VAL A 164 3.33 2.03 -12.90
N TYR A 165 2.48 2.97 -13.29
CA TYR A 165 2.84 4.18 -14.05
C TYR A 165 3.82 5.12 -13.31
N ARG A 166 4.00 4.95 -12.01
CA ARG A 166 5.03 5.65 -11.22
C ARG A 166 6.38 4.95 -11.31
N MET A 167 6.36 3.63 -11.51
CA MET A 167 7.57 2.79 -11.54
C MET A 167 8.14 2.62 -12.94
N SER A 168 7.30 2.63 -13.97
CA SER A 168 7.65 2.45 -15.37
C SER A 168 7.30 3.68 -16.20
N LYS A 169 8.09 3.92 -17.24
CA LYS A 169 7.82 4.90 -18.32
C LYS A 169 7.69 4.23 -19.69
N VAL A 170 7.77 2.92 -19.72
CA VAL A 170 7.61 2.13 -20.95
C VAL A 170 6.10 2.03 -21.28
N PRO A 171 5.69 2.21 -22.54
CA PRO A 171 4.31 2.01 -22.94
C PRO A 171 3.82 0.59 -22.58
N GLY A 172 2.62 0.49 -22.00
CA GLY A 172 2.07 -0.78 -21.52
C GLY A 172 2.77 -1.36 -20.29
N TYR A 173 3.76 -0.65 -19.72
CA TYR A 173 4.49 -1.02 -18.49
C TYR A 173 5.14 -2.42 -18.55
N THR A 174 5.54 -2.86 -19.75
CA THR A 174 6.07 -4.22 -19.97
C THR A 174 7.39 -4.51 -19.24
N ASP A 175 8.16 -3.48 -18.90
CA ASP A 175 9.37 -3.60 -18.08
C ASP A 175 9.08 -3.86 -16.59
N ALA A 176 7.86 -3.58 -16.13
CA ALA A 176 7.43 -3.87 -14.76
C ALA A 176 6.90 -5.32 -14.59
N GLU A 177 6.46 -5.95 -15.66
CA GLU A 177 5.88 -7.31 -15.62
C GLU A 177 6.83 -8.34 -14.97
N PRO A 178 8.13 -8.41 -15.29
CA PRO A 178 9.03 -9.36 -14.63
C PRO A 178 9.17 -9.12 -13.12
N ILE A 179 9.01 -7.87 -12.65
CA ILE A 179 9.01 -7.54 -11.21
C ILE A 179 7.76 -8.09 -10.55
N VAL A 180 6.60 -7.87 -11.18
CA VAL A 180 5.31 -8.35 -10.67
C VAL A 180 5.30 -9.87 -10.58
N HIS A 181 5.75 -10.57 -11.63
CA HIS A 181 5.83 -12.04 -11.65
C HIS A 181 6.73 -12.56 -10.54
N ARG A 182 7.91 -11.96 -10.33
CA ARG A 182 8.78 -12.35 -9.20
C ARG A 182 8.13 -12.17 -7.83
N LEU A 183 7.34 -11.11 -7.64
CA LEU A 183 6.58 -10.90 -6.40
C LEU A 183 5.46 -11.96 -6.25
N MET A 184 4.76 -12.29 -7.35
CA MET A 184 3.71 -13.32 -7.35
C MET A 184 4.28 -14.71 -7.04
N ASP A 185 5.38 -15.08 -7.69
CA ASP A 185 6.06 -16.37 -7.45
C ASP A 185 6.55 -16.50 -6.01
N ALA A 186 7.02 -15.39 -5.44
CA ALA A 186 7.55 -15.38 -4.08
C ALA A 186 6.46 -15.45 -2.99
N ALA A 187 5.37 -14.70 -3.15
CA ALA A 187 4.40 -14.54 -2.08
C ALA A 187 3.02 -14.08 -2.56
N LEU A 188 2.37 -14.83 -3.45
CA LEU A 188 1.03 -14.49 -3.98
C LEU A 188 0.03 -14.14 -2.85
N ASN A 189 0.09 -14.85 -1.73
CA ASN A 189 -0.78 -14.69 -0.57
C ASN A 189 -0.48 -13.43 0.28
N ARG A 190 0.43 -12.56 -0.17
CA ARG A 190 0.82 -11.28 0.44
C ARG A 190 0.65 -10.11 -0.52
N LEU A 191 0.06 -10.34 -1.68
CA LEU A 191 -0.17 -9.30 -2.68
C LEU A 191 -1.62 -8.86 -2.65
N ILE A 192 -1.83 -7.56 -2.76
CA ILE A 192 -3.16 -6.95 -2.94
C ILE A 192 -3.10 -5.97 -4.11
N TRP A 193 -4.23 -5.78 -4.78
CA TRP A 193 -4.34 -4.81 -5.86
C TRP A 193 -5.07 -3.54 -5.38
N GLY A 194 -4.84 -2.43 -6.06
CA GLY A 194 -5.59 -1.19 -5.86
C GLY A 194 -5.51 -0.29 -7.08
N SER A 195 -6.56 0.49 -7.32
CA SER A 195 -6.67 1.38 -8.48
C SER A 195 -5.71 2.57 -8.41
N ASP A 196 -5.34 3.03 -7.22
CA ASP A 196 -4.69 4.32 -6.96
C ASP A 196 -5.50 5.53 -7.49
N ASP A 197 -6.83 5.36 -7.65
CA ASP A 197 -7.76 6.43 -8.06
C ASP A 197 -7.77 7.55 -7.00
N PRO A 198 -7.67 8.82 -7.36
CA PRO A 198 -7.81 9.43 -8.71
C PRO A 198 -6.50 9.63 -9.48
N HIS A 199 -5.45 8.85 -9.26
CA HIS A 199 -4.14 8.89 -9.92
C HIS A 199 -3.35 10.19 -9.72
N ALA A 200 -3.82 11.09 -8.85
CA ALA A 200 -3.21 12.39 -8.51
C ALA A 200 -2.67 13.14 -9.76
N SER A 201 -1.36 13.40 -9.82
CA SER A 201 -0.71 14.13 -10.93
C SER A 201 -0.70 13.40 -12.29
N PHE A 202 -1.32 12.22 -12.40
CA PHE A 202 -1.36 11.39 -13.60
C PHE A 202 -2.79 11.15 -14.12
N ALA A 203 -3.79 11.87 -13.60
CA ALA A 203 -5.20 11.66 -13.93
C ALA A 203 -5.52 11.75 -15.44
N ASP A 204 -4.78 12.59 -16.17
CA ASP A 204 -4.95 12.76 -17.62
C ASP A 204 -4.16 11.71 -18.44
N GLN A 205 -3.37 10.86 -17.81
CA GLN A 205 -2.45 9.92 -18.47
C GLN A 205 -2.82 8.46 -18.20
N VAL A 206 -3.62 8.18 -17.17
CA VAL A 206 -3.84 6.82 -16.66
C VAL A 206 -5.31 6.59 -16.37
N GLY A 207 -5.80 5.41 -16.76
CA GLY A 207 -7.17 4.97 -16.49
C GLY A 207 -7.22 3.76 -15.55
N SER A 208 -8.13 3.80 -14.55
CA SER A 208 -8.28 2.68 -13.60
C SER A 208 -8.68 1.36 -14.27
N VAL A 209 -9.42 1.42 -15.39
CA VAL A 209 -9.79 0.22 -16.17
C VAL A 209 -8.58 -0.40 -16.84
N GLU A 210 -7.71 0.43 -17.41
CA GLU A 210 -6.44 -0.01 -18.02
C GLU A 210 -5.56 -0.72 -16.98
N LEU A 211 -5.38 -0.10 -15.81
CA LEU A 211 -4.62 -0.70 -14.71
C LEU A 211 -5.24 -2.00 -14.18
N PHE A 212 -6.57 -2.10 -14.21
CA PHE A 212 -7.25 -3.34 -13.84
C PHE A 212 -7.06 -4.45 -14.87
N ASN A 213 -7.06 -4.10 -16.15
CA ASN A 213 -6.78 -5.05 -17.22
C ASN A 213 -5.35 -5.61 -17.14
N LEU A 214 -4.37 -4.79 -16.78
CA LEU A 214 -3.00 -5.26 -16.54
C LEU A 214 -2.93 -6.36 -15.47
N LEU A 215 -3.75 -6.28 -14.41
CA LEU A 215 -3.81 -7.37 -13.44
C LEU A 215 -4.27 -8.69 -14.11
N GLY A 216 -5.20 -8.61 -15.07
CA GLY A 216 -5.62 -9.78 -15.84
C GLY A 216 -4.51 -10.38 -16.71
N GLU A 217 -3.60 -9.56 -17.21
CA GLU A 217 -2.42 -9.98 -17.95
C GLU A 217 -1.37 -10.62 -17.03
N TRP A 218 -1.07 -9.98 -15.90
CA TRP A 218 -0.11 -10.47 -14.89
C TRP A 218 -0.57 -11.75 -14.18
N ALA A 219 -1.87 -11.88 -13.96
CA ALA A 219 -2.50 -13.01 -13.27
C ALA A 219 -3.60 -13.62 -14.15
N PRO A 220 -3.25 -14.38 -15.21
CA PRO A 220 -4.22 -14.90 -16.17
C PRO A 220 -5.16 -15.97 -15.58
N ASP A 221 -4.75 -16.63 -14.51
CA ASP A 221 -5.58 -17.61 -13.81
C ASP A 221 -6.52 -16.96 -12.79
N GLU A 222 -7.72 -17.52 -12.63
CA GLU A 222 -8.77 -17.00 -11.75
C GLU A 222 -8.36 -17.09 -10.25
N ALA A 223 -7.64 -18.13 -9.87
CA ALA A 223 -7.26 -18.35 -8.46
C ALA A 223 -6.30 -17.25 -7.97
N SER A 224 -5.31 -16.88 -8.77
CA SER A 224 -4.40 -15.79 -8.49
C SER A 224 -5.14 -14.43 -8.39
N ARG A 225 -6.04 -14.15 -9.34
CA ARG A 225 -6.86 -12.92 -9.28
C ARG A 225 -7.75 -12.90 -8.04
N LYS A 226 -8.40 -14.01 -7.71
CA LYS A 226 -9.23 -14.14 -6.51
C LYS A 226 -8.41 -13.90 -5.24
N ALA A 227 -7.22 -14.48 -5.16
CA ALA A 227 -6.31 -14.25 -4.02
C ALA A 227 -6.00 -12.75 -3.87
N ILE A 228 -5.55 -12.09 -4.94
CA ILE A 228 -5.11 -10.68 -4.91
C ILE A 228 -6.27 -9.71 -4.67
N LEU A 229 -7.44 -9.96 -5.25
CA LEU A 229 -8.58 -9.04 -5.22
C LEU A 229 -9.55 -9.27 -4.05
N LEU A 230 -9.60 -10.48 -3.49
CA LEU A 230 -10.59 -10.85 -2.49
C LEU A 230 -9.97 -11.44 -1.22
N ASP A 231 -9.31 -12.60 -1.32
CA ASP A 231 -8.92 -13.37 -0.13
C ASP A 231 -7.87 -12.63 0.71
N ASN A 232 -6.87 -12.04 0.06
CA ASN A 232 -5.80 -11.29 0.70
C ASN A 232 -6.30 -9.96 1.32
N PRO A 233 -7.07 -9.11 0.62
CA PRO A 233 -7.66 -7.92 1.23
C PRO A 233 -8.59 -8.24 2.41
N VAL A 234 -9.40 -9.29 2.33
CA VAL A 234 -10.26 -9.73 3.43
C VAL A 234 -9.43 -10.09 4.65
N LYS A 235 -8.38 -10.88 4.46
CA LYS A 235 -7.46 -11.27 5.54
C LYS A 235 -6.74 -10.08 6.16
N LEU A 236 -6.26 -9.15 5.31
CA LEU A 236 -5.43 -8.02 5.77
C LEU A 236 -6.24 -6.94 6.47
N TYR A 237 -7.43 -6.61 5.97
CA TYR A 237 -8.24 -5.49 6.45
C TYR A 237 -9.44 -5.90 7.33
N GLY A 238 -9.69 -7.19 7.48
CA GLY A 238 -10.77 -7.70 8.33
C GLY A 238 -12.17 -7.35 7.79
N PHE A 239 -12.44 -7.67 6.54
CA PHE A 239 -13.77 -7.55 5.95
C PHE A 239 -14.67 -8.72 6.33
#